data_8422ed48b5eb8f2ff60cd1bf96e93c8b
#
_entry.id   8422ed48b5eb8f2ff60cd1bf96e93c8b
#
_cell.length_a   1.000
_cell.length_b   1.000
_cell.length_c   1.000
_cell.angle_alpha   90.00
_cell.angle_beta   90.00
_cell.angle_gamma   90.00
#
_symmetry.space_group_name_H-M   'P 1'
#
loop_
_entity.id
_entity.type
_entity.pdbx_description
1 polymer ?
#
loop_
_entity_poly.entity_id
_entity_poly.type
_entity_poly.pdbx_seq_one_letter_code
_entity_poly.pdbx_strand_id
1 'polypeptide(L)'
;MSPRRRVVDKTRGVMEVDWPLFGELSRALALKVARTYDPEIVVGVATAGVVPGAVIAAILDREFHSIAVSRRLHAAVVRETPAVMGSAPVEVRGRRVLLVDETCDSGDTLRLAVAAIVNAGAADVRTA
;
A
#
# COMPACT_ATOMS: atom_id res chain seq x y z
N MET A 1 -13.68 23.07 -17.57
CA MET A 1 -13.34 21.68 -17.87
C MET A 1 -14.37 20.79 -17.22
N SER A 2 -15.19 20.12 -18.02
CA SER A 2 -16.24 19.23 -17.48
C SER A 2 -15.58 18.06 -16.77
N PRO A 3 -15.98 17.68 -15.56
CA PRO A 3 -15.52 16.45 -14.96
C PRO A 3 -15.90 15.27 -15.88
N ARG A 4 -14.91 14.49 -16.28
CA ARG A 4 -15.20 13.24 -17.01
C ARG A 4 -16.10 12.39 -16.14
N ARG A 5 -17.27 12.02 -16.67
CA ARG A 5 -18.16 11.06 -16.00
C ARG A 5 -17.39 9.77 -15.78
N ARG A 6 -17.38 9.29 -14.56
CA ARG A 6 -16.89 7.96 -14.22
C ARG A 6 -17.68 6.93 -15.03
N VAL A 7 -17.03 6.27 -15.95
CA VAL A 7 -17.66 5.18 -16.69
C VAL A 7 -17.46 3.91 -15.88
N VAL A 8 -18.49 3.47 -15.22
CA VAL A 8 -18.53 2.12 -14.65
C VAL A 8 -19.03 1.21 -15.75
N ASP A 9 -18.15 0.39 -16.29
CA ASP A 9 -18.56 -0.66 -17.22
C ASP A 9 -19.17 -1.81 -16.41
N LYS A 10 -20.47 -1.76 -16.25
CA LYS A 10 -21.23 -2.78 -15.53
C LYS A 10 -21.17 -4.16 -16.18
N THR A 11 -20.75 -4.24 -17.45
CA THR A 11 -20.71 -5.51 -18.18
C THR A 11 -19.42 -6.29 -17.93
N ARG A 12 -18.35 -5.61 -17.50
CA ARG A 12 -17.03 -6.21 -17.26
C ARG A 12 -16.57 -6.15 -15.81
N GLY A 13 -17.35 -5.53 -14.93
CA GLY A 13 -16.95 -5.36 -13.52
C GLY A 13 -15.72 -4.47 -13.33
N VAL A 14 -15.41 -3.61 -14.30
CA VAL A 14 -14.26 -2.70 -14.23
C VAL A 14 -14.71 -1.34 -13.72
N MET A 15 -14.04 -0.85 -12.67
CA MET A 15 -14.17 0.52 -12.19
C MET A 15 -12.95 1.31 -12.60
N GLU A 16 -13.16 2.36 -13.37
CA GLU A 16 -12.07 3.29 -13.70
C GLU A 16 -11.85 4.26 -12.54
N VAL A 17 -10.60 4.36 -12.08
CA VAL A 17 -10.18 5.30 -11.04
C VAL A 17 -9.33 6.38 -11.71
N ASP A 18 -9.89 7.56 -11.90
CA ASP A 18 -9.16 8.73 -12.35
C ASP A 18 -8.40 9.41 -11.18
N TRP A 19 -7.55 10.38 -11.48
CA TRP A 19 -6.78 11.06 -10.45
C TRP A 19 -7.62 11.79 -9.40
N PRO A 20 -8.71 12.51 -9.77
CA PRO A 20 -9.60 13.10 -8.77
C PRO A 20 -10.21 12.07 -7.82
N LEU A 21 -10.68 10.93 -8.34
CA LEU A 21 -11.21 9.84 -7.51
C LEU A 21 -10.14 9.22 -6.64
N PHE A 22 -8.95 8.99 -7.19
CA PHE A 22 -7.81 8.49 -6.42
C PHE A 22 -7.49 9.42 -5.22
N GLY A 23 -7.49 10.72 -5.44
CA GLY A 23 -7.28 11.71 -4.37
C GLY A 23 -8.36 11.65 -3.30
N GLU A 24 -9.63 11.53 -3.70
CA GLU A 24 -10.75 11.39 -2.77
C GLU A 24 -10.67 10.09 -1.95
N LEU A 25 -10.37 8.98 -2.60
CA LEU A 25 -10.23 7.68 -1.93
C LEU A 25 -9.04 7.66 -0.96
N SER A 26 -7.92 8.23 -1.36
CA SER A 26 -6.73 8.34 -0.51
C SER A 26 -7.01 9.18 0.73
N ARG A 27 -7.70 10.30 0.57
CA ARG A 27 -8.11 11.15 1.69
C ARG A 27 -9.08 10.44 2.62
N ALA A 28 -10.09 9.76 2.07
CA ALA A 28 -11.05 8.99 2.86
C ALA A 28 -10.36 7.88 3.65
N LEU A 29 -9.43 7.16 3.04
CA LEU A 29 -8.66 6.11 3.70
C LEU A 29 -7.77 6.66 4.81
N ALA A 30 -7.06 7.75 4.56
CA ALA A 30 -6.21 8.41 5.56
C ALA A 30 -7.04 8.86 6.78
N LEU A 31 -8.21 9.45 6.56
CA LEU A 31 -9.12 9.84 7.64
C LEU A 31 -9.64 8.64 8.43
N LYS A 32 -9.97 7.55 7.74
CA LYS A 32 -10.41 6.31 8.38
C LYS A 32 -9.31 5.73 9.27
N VAL A 33 -8.08 5.70 8.78
CA VAL A 33 -6.91 5.26 9.56
C VAL A 33 -6.73 6.15 10.78
N ALA A 34 -6.72 7.46 10.60
CA ALA A 34 -6.46 8.42 11.68
C ALA A 34 -7.46 8.32 12.85
N ARG A 35 -8.66 7.78 12.63
CA ARG A 35 -9.67 7.58 13.68
C ARG A 35 -9.34 6.44 14.63
N THR A 36 -8.60 5.45 14.18
CA THR A 36 -8.40 4.19 14.91
C THR A 36 -6.93 3.84 15.13
N TYR A 37 -6.03 4.53 14.44
CA TYR A 37 -4.61 4.23 14.47
C TYR A 37 -3.78 5.48 14.27
N ASP A 38 -2.69 5.57 15.02
CA ASP A 38 -1.71 6.64 14.90
C ASP A 38 -0.36 6.05 14.45
N PRO A 39 -0.16 5.86 13.14
CA PRO A 39 1.10 5.33 12.65
C PRO A 39 2.21 6.38 12.78
N GLU A 40 3.40 5.93 13.09
CA GLU A 40 4.60 6.77 13.12
C GLU A 40 5.30 6.80 11.75
N ILE A 41 5.09 5.74 10.96
CA ILE A 41 5.69 5.56 9.64
C ILE A 41 4.72 4.83 8.72
N VAL A 42 4.73 5.21 7.45
CA VAL A 42 3.95 4.55 6.39
C VAL A 42 4.90 3.84 5.45
N VAL A 43 4.60 2.59 5.16
CA VAL A 43 5.37 1.76 4.22
C VAL A 43 4.46 1.35 3.07
N GLY A 44 4.80 1.72 1.85
CA GLY A 44 4.10 1.29 0.64
C GLY A 44 4.67 0.01 0.08
N VAL A 45 3.81 -0.91 -0.32
CA VAL A 45 4.24 -2.14 -0.99
C VAL A 45 4.49 -1.84 -2.45
N ALA A 46 5.77 -1.82 -2.82
CA ALA A 46 6.15 -1.54 -4.20
C ALA A 46 5.76 -2.72 -5.12
N THR A 47 5.37 -2.43 -6.32
CA THR A 47 5.40 -1.12 -6.98
C THR A 47 4.12 -0.32 -6.76
N ALA A 48 2.96 -0.97 -6.87
CA ALA A 48 1.66 -0.30 -6.94
C ALA A 48 1.25 0.42 -5.65
N GLY A 49 1.66 -0.08 -4.49
CA GLY A 49 1.35 0.54 -3.20
C GLY A 49 2.19 1.79 -2.87
N VAL A 50 3.20 2.11 -3.67
CA VAL A 50 4.06 3.28 -3.42
C VAL A 50 3.30 4.58 -3.58
N VAL A 51 2.52 4.73 -4.65
CA VAL A 51 1.77 5.97 -4.89
C VAL A 51 0.70 6.22 -3.83
N PRO A 52 -0.22 5.28 -3.54
CA PRO A 52 -1.19 5.49 -2.47
C PRO A 52 -0.52 5.62 -1.10
N GLY A 53 0.52 4.87 -0.82
CA GLY A 53 1.26 4.95 0.44
C GLY A 53 1.90 6.33 0.66
N ALA A 54 2.56 6.86 -0.36
CA ALA A 54 3.19 8.18 -0.29
C ALA A 54 2.15 9.31 -0.11
N VAL A 55 1.01 9.21 -0.78
CA VAL A 55 -0.09 10.18 -0.64
C VAL A 55 -0.68 10.15 0.76
N ILE A 56 -0.95 8.95 1.29
CA ILE A 56 -1.47 8.79 2.66
C ILE A 56 -0.46 9.30 3.69
N ALA A 57 0.82 9.00 3.52
CA ALA A 57 1.88 9.52 4.39
C ALA A 57 1.92 11.05 4.40
N ALA A 58 1.77 11.68 3.24
CA ALA A 58 1.71 13.13 3.13
C ALA A 58 0.48 13.72 3.83
N ILE A 59 -0.69 13.09 3.67
CA ILE A 59 -1.93 13.53 4.34
C ILE A 59 -1.81 13.40 5.87
N LEU A 60 -1.21 12.32 6.34
CA LEU A 60 -1.02 12.06 7.78
C LEU A 60 0.19 12.79 8.37
N ASP A 61 1.01 13.43 7.53
CA ASP A 61 2.28 14.04 7.91
C ASP A 61 3.20 13.04 8.63
N ARG A 62 3.43 11.91 7.95
CA ARG A 62 4.29 10.84 8.45
C ARG A 62 5.40 10.50 7.47
N GLU A 63 6.49 9.99 8.01
CA GLU A 63 7.62 9.46 7.24
C GLU A 63 7.16 8.31 6.34
N PHE A 64 7.70 8.27 5.11
CA PHE A 64 7.34 7.26 4.11
C PHE A 64 8.55 6.43 3.69
N HIS A 65 8.35 5.12 3.62
CA HIS A 65 9.29 4.15 3.05
C HIS A 65 8.55 3.14 2.18
N SER A 66 9.29 2.29 1.49
CA SER A 66 8.72 1.22 0.69
C SER A 66 9.38 -0.12 0.97
N ILE A 67 8.64 -1.19 0.69
CA ILE A 67 9.15 -2.55 0.66
C ILE A 67 8.77 -3.17 -0.68
N ALA A 68 9.72 -3.81 -1.33
CA ALA A 68 9.47 -4.45 -2.62
C ALA A 68 9.06 -5.90 -2.42
N VAL A 69 7.90 -6.26 -2.94
CA VAL A 69 7.39 -7.62 -2.99
C VAL A 69 7.04 -7.94 -4.42
N SER A 70 7.56 -9.03 -4.96
CA SER A 70 7.32 -9.38 -6.35
C SER A 70 7.10 -10.88 -6.54
N ARG A 71 6.21 -11.20 -7.48
CA ARG A 71 6.05 -12.55 -8.02
C ARG A 71 6.92 -12.78 -9.25
N ARG A 72 7.59 -11.74 -9.77
CA ARG A 72 8.40 -11.83 -10.99
C ARG A 72 9.82 -12.23 -10.66
N LEU A 73 10.30 -13.26 -11.37
CA LEU A 73 11.70 -13.64 -11.49
C LEU A 73 12.16 -13.19 -12.87
N HIS A 74 13.17 -12.30 -12.97
CA HIS A 74 13.73 -11.89 -14.27
C HIS A 74 12.64 -11.54 -15.31
N ALA A 75 11.98 -10.46 -15.20
CA ALA A 75 11.02 -9.84 -16.13
C ALA A 75 9.98 -10.75 -16.84
N ALA A 76 10.22 -12.06 -17.00
CA ALA A 76 9.41 -12.97 -17.81
C ALA A 76 8.79 -14.13 -17.03
N VAL A 77 9.26 -14.45 -15.83
CA VAL A 77 8.79 -15.60 -15.04
C VAL A 77 8.04 -15.11 -13.80
N VAL A 78 6.82 -15.58 -13.63
CA VAL A 78 5.99 -15.26 -12.48
C VAL A 78 6.12 -16.41 -11.47
N ARG A 79 6.46 -16.07 -10.23
CA ARG A 79 6.48 -17.03 -9.12
C ARG A 79 5.07 -17.44 -8.73
N GLU A 80 4.88 -18.67 -8.30
CA GLU A 80 3.62 -19.09 -7.68
C GLU A 80 3.36 -18.35 -6.36
N THR A 81 4.44 -18.08 -5.59
CA THR A 81 4.38 -17.32 -4.35
C THR A 81 5.18 -16.02 -4.46
N PRO A 82 4.69 -14.93 -3.87
CA PRO A 82 5.46 -13.68 -3.83
C PRO A 82 6.71 -13.82 -2.95
N ALA A 83 7.71 -12.99 -3.20
CA ALA A 83 8.90 -12.90 -2.37
C ALA A 83 9.28 -11.43 -2.11
N VAL A 84 9.82 -11.17 -0.92
CA VAL A 84 10.39 -9.86 -0.61
C VAL A 84 11.68 -9.70 -1.39
N MET A 85 11.79 -8.61 -2.11
CA MET A 85 12.97 -8.23 -2.91
C MET A 85 13.77 -7.18 -2.13
N GLY A 86 14.93 -7.57 -1.66
CA GLY A 86 15.74 -6.71 -0.79
C GLY A 86 15.34 -6.80 0.68
N SER A 87 15.63 -5.77 1.43
CA SER A 87 15.38 -5.71 2.87
C SER A 87 14.19 -4.83 3.22
N ALA A 88 13.51 -5.14 4.31
CA ALA A 88 12.56 -4.21 4.92
C ALA A 88 13.30 -2.95 5.41
N PRO A 89 12.64 -1.78 5.41
CA PRO A 89 13.26 -0.55 5.89
C PRO A 89 13.66 -0.68 7.36
N VAL A 90 14.90 -0.33 7.70
CA VAL A 90 15.38 -0.38 9.09
C VAL A 90 14.64 0.63 9.99
N GLU A 91 14.09 1.66 9.40
CA GLU A 91 13.35 2.75 10.04
C GLU A 91 12.06 2.29 10.73
N VAL A 92 11.55 1.11 10.39
CA VAL A 92 10.34 0.56 11.04
C VAL A 92 10.59 0.06 12.46
N ARG A 93 11.83 -0.15 12.83
CA ARG A 93 12.18 -0.73 14.12
C ARG A 93 11.63 0.09 15.29
N GLY A 94 10.87 -0.56 16.16
CA GLY A 94 10.27 0.05 17.34
C GLY A 94 9.12 1.00 17.06
N ARG A 95 8.62 1.07 15.82
CA ARG A 95 7.57 2.01 15.42
C ARG A 95 6.26 1.31 15.09
N ARG A 96 5.18 2.08 15.19
CA ARG A 96 3.86 1.70 14.68
C ARG A 96 3.84 1.98 13.18
N VAL A 97 3.60 0.95 12.39
CA VAL A 97 3.68 0.98 10.93
C VAL A 97 2.29 0.85 10.31
N LEU A 98 1.99 1.73 9.37
CA LEU A 98 0.89 1.54 8.42
C LEU A 98 1.46 1.01 7.11
N LEU A 99 1.09 -0.21 6.76
CA LEU A 99 1.49 -0.85 5.51
C LEU A 99 0.38 -0.66 4.48
N VAL A 100 0.71 -0.05 3.35
CA VAL A 100 -0.26 0.30 2.31
C VAL A 100 0.02 -0.46 1.03
N ASP A 101 -1.00 -1.11 0.48
CA ASP A 101 -0.99 -1.65 -0.87
C ASP A 101 -2.12 -1.05 -1.69
N GLU A 102 -2.07 -1.22 -3.01
CA GLU A 102 -3.10 -0.71 -3.92
C GLU A 102 -4.36 -1.57 -3.85
N THR A 103 -4.18 -2.88 -3.96
CA THR A 103 -5.25 -3.87 -3.95
C THR A 103 -4.85 -5.10 -3.15
N CYS A 104 -5.85 -5.76 -2.58
CA CYS A 104 -5.64 -7.04 -1.90
C CYS A 104 -6.58 -8.06 -2.53
N ASP A 105 -6.02 -9.10 -3.15
CA ASP A 105 -6.76 -10.22 -3.72
C ASP A 105 -6.68 -11.42 -2.77
N SER A 106 -5.68 -12.28 -2.90
CA SER A 106 -5.49 -13.42 -1.99
C SER A 106 -4.97 -13.01 -0.60
N GLY A 107 -4.32 -11.86 -0.51
CA GLY A 107 -3.63 -11.40 0.69
C GLY A 107 -2.21 -11.94 0.87
N ASP A 108 -1.70 -12.75 -0.05
CA ASP A 108 -0.38 -13.36 0.07
C ASP A 108 0.75 -12.34 0.07
N THR A 109 0.69 -11.38 -0.85
CA THR A 109 1.66 -10.27 -0.93
C THR A 109 1.67 -9.46 0.36
N LEU A 110 0.48 -9.12 0.85
CA LEU A 110 0.34 -8.30 2.05
C LEU A 110 0.80 -9.04 3.30
N ARG A 111 0.45 -10.33 3.45
CA ARG A 111 0.92 -11.17 4.56
C ARG A 111 2.45 -11.28 4.58
N LEU A 112 3.07 -11.45 3.43
CA LEU A 112 4.53 -11.52 3.32
C LEU A 112 5.19 -10.20 3.71
N ALA A 113 4.63 -9.08 3.26
CA ALA A 113 5.11 -7.75 3.63
C ALA A 113 4.96 -7.48 5.13
N VAL A 114 3.81 -7.83 5.72
CA VAL A 114 3.60 -7.73 7.18
C VAL A 114 4.64 -8.54 7.94
N ALA A 115 4.88 -9.78 7.54
CA ALA A 115 5.87 -10.64 8.20
C ALA A 115 7.28 -10.04 8.13
N ALA A 116 7.66 -9.48 6.99
CA ALA A 116 8.97 -8.82 6.82
C ALA A 116 9.11 -7.59 7.71
N ILE A 117 8.08 -6.78 7.83
CA ILE A 117 8.06 -5.58 8.68
C ILE A 117 8.10 -5.96 10.16
N VAL A 118 7.34 -6.97 10.57
CA VAL A 118 7.40 -7.50 11.95
C VAL A 118 8.79 -8.05 12.27
N ASN A 119 9.38 -8.82 11.36
CA ASN A 119 10.73 -9.38 11.54
C ASN A 119 11.80 -8.29 11.58
N ALA A 120 11.57 -7.15 10.95
CA ALA A 120 12.45 -5.98 11.02
C ALA A 120 12.35 -5.22 12.35
N GLY A 121 11.45 -5.62 13.24
CA GLY A 121 11.35 -5.09 14.60
C GLY A 121 10.29 -4.01 14.79
N ALA A 122 9.31 -3.88 13.92
CA ALA A 122 8.19 -2.95 14.11
C ALA A 122 7.45 -3.25 15.43
N ALA A 123 7.02 -2.21 16.12
CA ALA A 123 6.26 -2.35 17.36
C ALA A 123 4.83 -2.82 17.10
N ASP A 124 4.23 -2.36 16.01
CA ASP A 124 2.91 -2.77 15.53
C ASP A 124 2.81 -2.55 14.03
N VAL A 125 2.02 -3.36 13.34
CA VAL A 125 1.77 -3.24 11.90
C VAL A 125 0.29 -3.36 11.63
N ARG A 126 -0.27 -2.36 10.96
CA ARG A 126 -1.62 -2.43 10.42
C ARG A 126 -1.60 -2.16 8.93
N THR A 127 -2.60 -2.66 8.23
CA THR A 127 -2.69 -2.61 6.77
C THR A 127 -3.84 -1.75 6.30
N ALA A 128 -3.64 -1.13 5.15
CA ALA A 128 -4.65 -0.34 4.46
C ALA A 128 -4.54 -0.47 2.94
#